data_5dfeb499768dfe09f0d46a3f573ce43a
#
_entry.id   5dfeb499768dfe09f0d46a3f573ce43a
#
_cell.length_a   1.000
_cell.length_b   1.000
_cell.length_c   1.000
_cell.angle_alpha   90.00
_cell.angle_beta   90.00
_cell.angle_gamma   90.00
#
_symmetry.space_group_name_H-M   'P 1'
#
loop_
_entity.id
_entity.type
_entity.pdbx_description
1 polymer ?
#
loop_
_entity_poly.entity_id
_entity_poly.type
_entity_poly.pdbx_seq_one_letter_code
_entity_poly.pdbx_strand_id
1 'polypeptide(L)'
;MQKIWSSQVNKNFNEAALSYDESASIQKSTALKLAKICSHHSIKHGLWVDLGSGTGLLAKSLEDIHPNQYVVRLDNSKKMIDQHSEKSVKQLWDLNNGLPKWSKKPNLLASSFVLHWLDNPQKKLEEWFNSLSLDGWIALAIPIQGSFPEWYEAAEKANLICTALDLPSYDSLIRVVPKQSILYDKIEVIKQTAKKATSLLKPMIKVGAQSLSLIHISEPTRPY
;
A
#
# COMPACT_ATOMS: atom_id res chain seq x y z
N MET A 1 -0.09 18.31 11.91
CA MET A 1 1.01 17.44 11.46
C MET A 1 0.56 16.38 10.45
N GLN A 2 -0.48 15.59 10.70
CA GLN A 2 -0.99 14.53 9.80
C GLN A 2 -1.33 14.99 8.37
N LYS A 3 -2.03 16.12 8.18
CA LYS A 3 -2.37 16.65 6.84
C LYS A 3 -1.15 17.04 6.00
N ILE A 4 -0.09 17.53 6.62
CA ILE A 4 1.15 17.92 5.93
C ILE A 4 1.88 16.65 5.44
N TRP A 5 1.89 15.61 6.27
CA TRP A 5 2.51 14.33 5.94
C TRP A 5 1.79 13.63 4.79
N SER A 6 0.46 13.51 4.82
CA SER A 6 -0.31 12.88 3.75
C SER A 6 -0.18 13.64 2.41
N SER A 7 -0.08 14.97 2.45
CA SER A 7 0.21 15.80 1.28
C SER A 7 1.60 15.52 0.68
N GLN A 8 2.61 15.35 1.52
CA GLN A 8 3.97 15.04 1.05
C GLN A 8 4.04 13.63 0.44
N VAL A 9 3.38 12.64 1.05
CA VAL A 9 3.28 11.28 0.52
C VAL A 9 2.60 11.30 -0.86
N ASN A 10 1.47 11.99 -0.99
CA ASN A 10 0.76 12.14 -2.26
C ASN A 10 1.64 12.81 -3.33
N LYS A 11 2.39 13.87 -2.97
CA LYS A 11 3.33 14.52 -3.87
C LYS A 11 4.40 13.55 -4.38
N ASN A 12 5.01 12.78 -3.48
CA ASN A 12 6.06 11.82 -3.83
C ASN A 12 5.53 10.76 -4.82
N PHE A 13 4.34 10.20 -4.57
CA PHE A 13 3.71 9.25 -5.49
C PHE A 13 3.34 9.89 -6.83
N ASN A 14 2.85 11.13 -6.86
CA ASN A 14 2.62 11.85 -8.11
C ASN A 14 3.91 12.04 -8.92
N GLU A 15 5.03 12.37 -8.27
CA GLU A 15 6.33 12.54 -8.94
C GLU A 15 6.87 11.22 -9.49
N ALA A 16 6.64 10.11 -8.77
CA ALA A 16 7.10 8.78 -9.16
C ALA A 16 6.27 8.11 -10.28
N ALA A 17 5.04 8.56 -10.53
CA ALA A 17 4.05 7.82 -11.31
C ALA A 17 4.54 7.32 -12.67
N LEU A 18 5.29 8.14 -13.43
CA LEU A 18 5.76 7.79 -14.77
C LEU A 18 6.82 6.67 -14.79
N SER A 19 7.67 6.60 -13.74
CA SER A 19 8.76 5.61 -13.63
C SER A 19 8.51 4.55 -12.56
N TYR A 20 7.34 4.60 -11.93
CA TYR A 20 6.98 3.73 -10.81
C TYR A 20 7.21 2.25 -11.14
N ASP A 21 6.66 1.81 -12.26
CA ASP A 21 6.70 0.40 -12.66
C ASP A 21 8.10 -0.12 -12.95
N GLU A 22 9.04 0.74 -13.37
CA GLU A 22 10.43 0.33 -13.59
C GLU A 22 11.14 -0.08 -12.31
N SER A 23 10.75 0.50 -11.18
CA SER A 23 11.39 0.29 -9.88
C SER A 23 10.55 -0.51 -8.89
N ALA A 24 9.29 -0.81 -9.20
CA ALA A 24 8.30 -1.45 -8.33
C ALA A 24 8.35 -2.99 -8.35
N SER A 25 9.54 -3.61 -8.33
CA SER A 25 9.69 -5.07 -8.45
C SER A 25 9.00 -5.83 -7.31
N ILE A 26 9.12 -5.35 -6.07
CA ILE A 26 8.45 -5.92 -4.89
C ILE A 26 6.94 -5.80 -5.04
N GLN A 27 6.46 -4.61 -5.40
CA GLN A 27 5.03 -4.33 -5.55
C GLN A 27 4.42 -5.20 -6.65
N LYS A 28 5.11 -5.36 -7.79
CA LYS A 28 4.69 -6.25 -8.89
C LYS A 28 4.58 -7.71 -8.45
N SER A 29 5.62 -8.22 -7.82
CA SER A 29 5.63 -9.63 -7.36
C SER A 29 4.56 -9.87 -6.29
N THR A 30 4.36 -8.93 -5.39
CA THR A 30 3.34 -9.01 -4.33
C THR A 30 1.93 -8.92 -4.90
N ALA A 31 1.68 -8.00 -5.84
CA ALA A 31 0.38 -7.86 -6.50
C ALA A 31 -0.02 -9.16 -7.24
N LEU A 32 0.90 -9.72 -8.02
CA LEU A 32 0.68 -11.00 -8.71
C LEU A 32 0.42 -12.14 -7.73
N LYS A 33 1.18 -12.21 -6.63
CA LYS A 33 0.99 -13.23 -5.60
C LYS A 33 -0.36 -13.11 -4.93
N LEU A 34 -0.74 -11.89 -4.54
CA LEU A 34 -2.04 -11.63 -3.91
C LEU A 34 -3.20 -12.01 -4.84
N ALA A 35 -3.12 -11.66 -6.12
CA ALA A 35 -4.10 -12.04 -7.12
C ALA A 35 -4.20 -13.56 -7.31
N LYS A 36 -3.06 -14.29 -7.29
CA LYS A 36 -3.02 -15.76 -7.30
C LYS A 36 -3.66 -16.36 -6.05
N ILE A 37 -3.43 -15.80 -4.87
CA ILE A 37 -4.10 -16.26 -3.64
C ILE A 37 -5.62 -16.09 -3.79
N CYS A 38 -6.09 -14.94 -4.28
CA CYS A 38 -7.51 -14.71 -4.55
C CYS A 38 -8.10 -15.76 -5.49
N SER A 39 -7.36 -16.22 -6.51
CA SER A 39 -7.88 -17.19 -7.48
C SER A 39 -8.09 -18.61 -6.92
N HIS A 40 -7.51 -18.92 -5.76
CA HIS A 40 -7.75 -20.19 -5.07
C HIS A 40 -9.04 -20.18 -4.23
N HIS A 41 -9.77 -19.07 -4.23
CA HIS A 41 -11.00 -18.91 -3.46
C HIS A 41 -12.16 -18.51 -4.37
N SER A 42 -13.36 -18.95 -4.00
CA SER A 42 -14.60 -18.67 -4.76
C SER A 42 -15.13 -17.26 -4.44
N ILE A 43 -14.43 -16.23 -4.93
CA ILE A 43 -14.86 -14.84 -4.78
C ILE A 43 -15.98 -14.57 -5.79
N LYS A 44 -17.15 -14.14 -5.29
CA LYS A 44 -18.32 -13.84 -6.15
C LYS A 44 -18.01 -12.70 -7.12
N HIS A 45 -18.44 -12.82 -8.36
CA HIS A 45 -18.45 -11.71 -9.31
C HIS A 45 -19.26 -10.53 -8.75
N GLY A 46 -18.91 -9.32 -9.16
CA GLY A 46 -19.61 -8.11 -8.75
C GLY A 46 -18.66 -6.93 -8.56
N LEU A 47 -18.85 -6.15 -7.50
CA LEU A 47 -18.00 -5.02 -7.22
C LEU A 47 -16.68 -5.48 -6.58
N TRP A 48 -15.61 -5.42 -7.35
CA TRP A 48 -14.23 -5.61 -6.89
C TRP A 48 -13.52 -4.27 -6.93
N VAL A 49 -12.76 -3.95 -5.89
CA VAL A 49 -12.10 -2.65 -5.75
C VAL A 49 -10.65 -2.83 -5.33
N ASP A 50 -9.75 -2.16 -6.02
CA ASP A 50 -8.34 -2.00 -5.66
C ASP A 50 -8.17 -0.66 -4.93
N LEU A 51 -7.92 -0.73 -3.63
CA LEU A 51 -7.80 0.40 -2.72
C LEU A 51 -6.36 0.91 -2.68
N GLY A 52 -6.12 2.10 -3.21
CA GLY A 52 -4.80 2.67 -3.43
C GLY A 52 -4.10 1.97 -4.59
N SER A 53 -4.75 1.99 -5.74
CA SER A 53 -4.37 1.18 -6.90
C SER A 53 -3.01 1.56 -7.52
N GLY A 54 -2.46 2.74 -7.20
CA GLY A 54 -1.24 3.24 -7.82
C GLY A 54 -1.34 3.24 -9.34
N THR A 55 -0.40 2.60 -10.03
CA THR A 55 -0.40 2.38 -11.48
C THR A 55 -1.29 1.21 -11.95
N GLY A 56 -1.94 0.49 -11.02
CA GLY A 56 -2.88 -0.59 -11.31
C GLY A 56 -2.31 -2.00 -11.31
N LEU A 57 -1.17 -2.22 -10.68
CA LEU A 57 -0.49 -3.52 -10.65
C LEU A 57 -1.37 -4.64 -10.11
N LEU A 58 -2.08 -4.39 -8.99
CA LEU A 58 -2.95 -5.39 -8.37
C LEU A 58 -4.24 -5.57 -9.17
N ALA A 59 -4.91 -4.47 -9.53
CA ALA A 59 -6.14 -4.53 -10.34
C ALA A 59 -5.91 -5.28 -11.65
N LYS A 60 -4.80 -4.98 -12.36
CA LYS A 60 -4.43 -5.69 -13.58
C LYS A 60 -4.18 -7.18 -13.33
N SER A 61 -3.43 -7.52 -12.28
CA SER A 61 -3.18 -8.94 -11.95
C SER A 61 -4.45 -9.71 -11.62
N LEU A 62 -5.43 -9.07 -10.97
CA LEU A 62 -6.73 -9.66 -10.69
C LEU A 62 -7.53 -9.86 -11.98
N GLU A 63 -7.59 -8.87 -12.87
CA GLU A 63 -8.31 -8.95 -14.15
C GLU A 63 -7.68 -9.95 -15.11
N ASP A 64 -6.34 -10.07 -15.16
CA ASP A 64 -5.63 -11.05 -15.98
C ASP A 64 -5.97 -12.50 -15.56
N ILE A 65 -6.20 -12.75 -14.27
CA ILE A 65 -6.59 -14.06 -13.74
C ILE A 65 -8.12 -14.29 -13.84
N HIS A 66 -8.90 -13.21 -13.77
CA HIS A 66 -10.38 -13.24 -13.81
C HIS A 66 -10.90 -12.40 -15.00
N PRO A 67 -10.80 -12.87 -16.24
CA PRO A 67 -10.98 -12.06 -17.46
C PRO A 67 -12.41 -11.48 -17.62
N ASN A 68 -13.40 -11.99 -16.90
CA ASN A 68 -14.78 -11.48 -16.91
C ASN A 68 -15.10 -10.58 -15.70
N GLN A 69 -14.08 -10.18 -14.94
CA GLN A 69 -14.23 -9.36 -13.75
C GLN A 69 -13.49 -8.03 -13.95
N TYR A 70 -14.22 -6.93 -13.79
CA TYR A 70 -13.62 -5.60 -13.76
C TYR A 70 -13.31 -5.21 -12.32
N VAL A 71 -12.17 -4.52 -12.12
CA VAL A 71 -11.75 -4.01 -10.83
C VAL A 71 -11.79 -2.49 -10.84
N VAL A 72 -12.58 -1.89 -9.95
CA VAL A 72 -12.60 -0.44 -9.73
C VAL A 72 -11.30 -0.02 -9.04
N ARG A 73 -10.64 1.00 -9.55
CA ARG A 73 -9.36 1.47 -9.06
C ARG A 73 -9.53 2.79 -8.32
N LEU A 74 -9.12 2.85 -7.06
CA LEU A 74 -9.12 4.05 -6.25
C LEU A 74 -7.69 4.47 -5.91
N ASP A 75 -7.36 5.72 -6.12
CA ASP A 75 -6.09 6.31 -5.66
C ASP A 75 -6.26 7.81 -5.44
N ASN A 76 -5.49 8.40 -4.52
CA ASN A 76 -5.49 9.83 -4.29
C ASN A 76 -4.46 10.59 -5.13
N SER A 77 -3.59 9.89 -5.84
CA SER A 77 -2.61 10.45 -6.77
C SER A 77 -3.20 10.54 -8.17
N LYS A 78 -3.45 11.75 -8.64
CA LYS A 78 -3.96 12.00 -10.00
C LYS A 78 -3.05 11.40 -11.06
N LYS A 79 -1.72 11.55 -10.91
CA LYS A 79 -0.76 11.04 -11.89
C LYS A 79 -0.67 9.52 -11.91
N MET A 80 -0.92 8.83 -10.77
CA MET A 80 -1.06 7.37 -10.73
C MET A 80 -2.32 6.93 -11.49
N ILE A 81 -3.46 7.58 -11.23
CA ILE A 81 -4.73 7.31 -11.92
C ILE A 81 -4.60 7.52 -13.45
N ASP A 82 -3.80 8.48 -13.87
CA ASP A 82 -3.58 8.77 -15.30
C ASP A 82 -2.76 7.69 -16.03
N GLN A 83 -2.05 6.81 -15.31
CA GLN A 83 -1.33 5.67 -15.90
C GLN A 83 -2.27 4.52 -16.30
N HIS A 84 -3.49 4.48 -15.80
CA HIS A 84 -4.44 3.42 -16.14
C HIS A 84 -5.01 3.61 -17.55
N SER A 85 -5.31 2.49 -18.22
CA SER A 85 -6.04 2.49 -19.47
C SER A 85 -7.33 3.31 -19.39
N GLU A 86 -7.70 3.96 -20.49
CA GLU A 86 -8.98 4.70 -20.59
C GLU A 86 -10.20 3.79 -20.34
N LYS A 87 -10.10 2.50 -20.66
CA LYS A 87 -11.14 1.50 -20.45
C LYS A 87 -11.28 1.07 -19.00
N SER A 88 -10.32 1.42 -18.12
CA SER A 88 -10.34 1.05 -16.71
C SER A 88 -11.36 1.88 -15.95
N VAL A 89 -12.13 1.24 -15.06
CA VAL A 89 -12.99 1.94 -14.11
C VAL A 89 -12.11 2.48 -12.99
N LYS A 90 -11.95 3.80 -12.93
CA LYS A 90 -11.02 4.47 -12.02
C LYS A 90 -11.63 5.72 -11.41
N GLN A 91 -11.24 6.03 -10.18
CA GLN A 91 -11.72 7.18 -9.43
C GLN A 91 -10.59 7.78 -8.59
N LEU A 92 -10.42 9.09 -8.69
CA LEU A 92 -9.55 9.84 -7.78
C LEU A 92 -10.25 9.93 -6.41
N TRP A 93 -9.66 9.31 -5.39
CA TRP A 93 -10.28 9.20 -4.07
C TRP A 93 -9.23 9.08 -2.96
N ASP A 94 -9.41 9.85 -1.88
CA ASP A 94 -8.59 9.74 -0.68
C ASP A 94 -9.26 8.80 0.33
N LEU A 95 -8.63 7.66 0.57
CA LEU A 95 -9.11 6.63 1.51
C LEU A 95 -9.13 7.10 2.97
N ASN A 96 -8.44 8.19 3.34
CA ASN A 96 -8.57 8.81 4.66
C ASN A 96 -9.98 9.39 4.88
N ASN A 97 -10.69 9.76 3.81
CA ASN A 97 -12.08 10.20 3.86
C ASN A 97 -13.09 9.04 3.95
N GLY A 98 -12.63 7.80 4.13
CA GLY A 98 -13.47 6.60 4.11
C GLY A 98 -13.63 6.03 2.72
N LEU A 99 -14.49 5.03 2.58
CA LEU A 99 -14.82 4.41 1.29
C LEU A 99 -15.87 5.23 0.53
N PRO A 100 -15.83 5.25 -0.82
CA PRO A 100 -16.92 5.82 -1.61
C PRO A 100 -18.24 5.12 -1.32
N LYS A 101 -19.35 5.83 -1.57
CA LYS A 101 -20.67 5.21 -1.51
C LYS A 101 -20.95 4.52 -2.84
N TRP A 102 -21.05 3.22 -2.83
CA TRP A 102 -21.44 2.40 -3.98
C TRP A 102 -22.90 1.97 -3.87
N SER A 103 -23.55 1.73 -4.99
CA SER A 103 -24.91 1.18 -5.05
C SER A 103 -25.01 -0.27 -4.58
N LYS A 104 -23.89 -1.00 -4.63
CA LYS A 104 -23.77 -2.39 -4.16
C LYS A 104 -22.56 -2.50 -3.24
N LYS A 105 -22.66 -3.37 -2.23
CA LYS A 105 -21.53 -3.68 -1.36
C LYS A 105 -20.44 -4.44 -2.13
N PRO A 106 -19.15 -4.19 -1.84
CA PRO A 106 -18.06 -4.88 -2.53
C PRO A 106 -18.02 -6.39 -2.21
N ASN A 107 -17.76 -7.17 -3.25
CA ASN A 107 -17.46 -8.60 -3.13
C ASN A 107 -15.97 -8.86 -2.90
N LEU A 108 -15.11 -7.93 -3.33
CA LEU A 108 -13.68 -7.93 -3.02
C LEU A 108 -13.21 -6.51 -2.77
N LEU A 109 -12.56 -6.30 -1.64
CA LEU A 109 -11.67 -5.17 -1.39
C LEU A 109 -10.23 -5.69 -1.39
N ALA A 110 -9.45 -5.30 -2.37
CA ALA A 110 -8.04 -5.65 -2.48
C ALA A 110 -7.17 -4.44 -2.22
N SER A 111 -6.01 -4.61 -1.61
CA SER A 111 -5.05 -3.52 -1.39
C SER A 111 -3.63 -4.05 -1.22
N SER A 112 -2.67 -3.39 -1.85
CA SER A 112 -1.26 -3.78 -1.79
C SER A 112 -0.39 -2.57 -1.50
N PHE A 113 0.34 -2.57 -0.39
CA PHE A 113 1.22 -1.49 0.08
C PHE A 113 0.53 -0.13 0.29
N VAL A 114 -0.70 -0.11 0.81
CA VAL A 114 -1.47 1.12 1.00
C VAL A 114 -1.86 1.38 2.45
N LEU A 115 -2.44 0.40 3.14
CA LEU A 115 -3.09 0.59 4.44
C LEU A 115 -2.19 1.27 5.48
N HIS A 116 -0.87 1.03 5.46
CA HIS A 116 0.10 1.65 6.38
C HIS A 116 0.34 3.15 6.12
N TRP A 117 -0.12 3.68 5.00
CA TRP A 117 -0.09 5.11 4.69
C TRP A 117 -1.28 5.88 5.25
N LEU A 118 -2.33 5.19 5.69
CA LEU A 118 -3.56 5.79 6.17
C LEU A 118 -3.45 6.19 7.65
N ASP A 119 -4.24 7.18 8.04
CA ASP A 119 -4.17 7.82 9.37
C ASP A 119 -4.37 6.84 10.54
N ASN A 120 -5.17 5.81 10.38
CA ASN A 120 -5.41 4.77 11.39
C ASN A 120 -5.66 3.44 10.67
N PRO A 121 -4.58 2.68 10.38
CA PRO A 121 -4.68 1.43 9.64
C PRO A 121 -5.68 0.44 10.21
N GLN A 122 -5.74 0.30 11.54
CA GLN A 122 -6.62 -0.63 12.23
C GLN A 122 -8.09 -0.25 12.01
N LYS A 123 -8.43 1.03 12.24
CA LYS A 123 -9.78 1.54 12.04
C LYS A 123 -10.21 1.45 10.57
N LYS A 124 -9.28 1.71 9.65
CA LYS A 124 -9.54 1.58 8.22
C LYS A 124 -9.79 0.13 7.81
N LEU A 125 -9.02 -0.81 8.33
CA LEU A 125 -9.25 -2.23 8.09
C LEU A 125 -10.60 -2.69 8.62
N GLU A 126 -11.00 -2.25 9.82
CA GLU A 126 -12.32 -2.53 10.39
C GLU A 126 -13.44 -1.92 9.54
N GLU A 127 -13.30 -0.67 9.09
CA GLU A 127 -14.23 0.00 8.17
C GLU A 127 -14.40 -0.81 6.88
N TRP A 128 -13.29 -1.24 6.26
CA TRP A 128 -13.30 -2.03 5.04
C TRP A 128 -13.99 -3.37 5.25
N PHE A 129 -13.67 -4.07 6.34
CA PHE A 129 -14.30 -5.35 6.68
C PHE A 129 -15.82 -5.21 6.82
N ASN A 130 -16.29 -4.21 7.54
CA ASN A 130 -17.72 -3.96 7.77
C ASN A 130 -18.49 -3.49 6.52
N SER A 131 -17.78 -3.03 5.49
CA SER A 131 -18.37 -2.57 4.24
C SER A 131 -18.67 -3.68 3.23
N LEU A 132 -18.09 -4.87 3.42
CA LEU A 132 -18.22 -5.99 2.50
C LEU A 132 -19.69 -6.47 2.32
N SER A 133 -19.94 -7.04 1.16
CA SER A 133 -21.16 -7.84 0.95
C SER A 133 -21.15 -9.11 1.81
N LEU A 134 -22.27 -9.78 1.94
CA LEU A 134 -22.31 -11.13 2.51
C LEU A 134 -21.41 -12.05 1.68
N ASP A 135 -20.48 -12.77 2.34
CA ASP A 135 -19.43 -13.58 1.72
C ASP A 135 -18.43 -12.76 0.88
N GLY A 136 -18.30 -11.45 1.15
CA GLY A 136 -17.28 -10.61 0.54
C GLY A 136 -15.90 -10.85 1.15
N TRP A 137 -14.86 -10.47 0.42
CA TRP A 137 -13.47 -10.76 0.74
C TRP A 137 -12.64 -9.51 0.91
N ILE A 138 -11.68 -9.56 1.82
CA ILE A 138 -10.54 -8.62 1.85
C ILE A 138 -9.28 -9.39 1.47
N ALA A 139 -8.49 -8.83 0.55
CA ALA A 139 -7.16 -9.31 0.20
C ALA A 139 -6.13 -8.20 0.43
N LEU A 140 -5.24 -8.39 1.39
CA LEU A 140 -4.27 -7.38 1.81
C LEU A 140 -2.83 -7.86 1.70
N ALA A 141 -1.94 -6.98 1.24
CA ALA A 141 -0.51 -7.09 1.43
C ALA A 141 0.04 -5.78 1.99
N ILE A 142 0.68 -5.84 3.15
CA ILE A 142 1.10 -4.65 3.90
C ILE A 142 2.43 -4.90 4.60
N PRO A 143 3.38 -3.95 4.59
CA PRO A 143 4.53 -4.00 5.47
C PRO A 143 4.09 -3.77 6.92
N ILE A 144 4.67 -4.52 7.84
CA ILE A 144 4.33 -4.48 9.26
C ILE A 144 5.55 -4.12 10.11
N GLN A 145 5.33 -3.82 11.38
CA GLN A 145 6.37 -3.61 12.37
C GLN A 145 7.42 -4.72 12.32
N GLY A 146 8.69 -4.35 12.41
CA GLY A 146 9.84 -5.26 12.21
C GLY A 146 10.37 -5.29 10.78
N SER A 147 9.72 -4.58 9.82
CA SER A 147 10.30 -4.33 8.50
C SER A 147 11.44 -3.31 8.60
N PHE A 148 12.47 -3.48 7.75
CA PHE A 148 13.64 -2.59 7.66
C PHE A 148 14.45 -2.50 8.97
N PRO A 149 14.78 -3.59 9.67
CA PRO A 149 15.48 -3.55 10.95
C PRO A 149 16.83 -2.83 10.86
N GLU A 150 17.52 -2.96 9.73
CA GLU A 150 18.81 -2.32 9.48
C GLU A 150 18.73 -0.78 9.51
N TRP A 151 17.58 -0.21 9.19
CA TRP A 151 17.35 1.23 9.26
C TRP A 151 17.30 1.73 10.71
N TYR A 152 16.58 1.00 11.56
CA TYR A 152 16.49 1.32 12.98
C TYR A 152 17.84 1.13 13.68
N GLU A 153 18.55 0.02 13.38
CA GLU A 153 19.90 -0.21 13.91
C GLU A 153 20.91 0.87 13.48
N ALA A 154 20.82 1.33 12.23
CA ALA A 154 21.71 2.38 11.74
C ALA A 154 21.45 3.72 12.44
N ALA A 155 20.18 4.08 12.69
CA ALA A 155 19.81 5.28 13.42
C ALA A 155 20.30 5.21 14.87
N GLU A 156 20.12 4.08 15.55
CA GLU A 156 20.60 3.82 16.90
C GLU A 156 22.12 3.95 17.00
N LYS A 157 22.87 3.27 16.11
CA LYS A 157 24.35 3.34 16.06
C LYS A 157 24.86 4.75 15.78
N ALA A 158 24.10 5.55 15.04
CA ALA A 158 24.43 6.95 14.76
C ALA A 158 23.98 7.91 15.88
N ASN A 159 23.30 7.42 16.91
CA ASN A 159 22.66 8.22 17.95
C ASN A 159 21.70 9.29 17.36
N LEU A 160 20.93 8.89 16.34
CA LEU A 160 19.94 9.72 15.67
C LEU A 160 18.54 9.18 15.90
N ILE A 161 17.55 10.07 15.88
CA ILE A 161 16.15 9.67 15.89
C ILE A 161 15.83 8.99 14.55
N CYS A 162 15.28 7.75 14.61
CA CYS A 162 14.81 7.08 13.41
C CYS A 162 13.60 7.84 12.83
N THR A 163 13.67 8.20 11.55
CA THR A 163 12.61 8.94 10.85
C THR A 163 11.75 8.03 9.96
N ALA A 164 11.91 6.71 10.07
CA ALA A 164 11.06 5.76 9.35
C ALA A 164 9.61 5.87 9.82
N LEU A 165 8.68 5.53 8.91
CA LEU A 165 7.26 5.44 9.24
C LEU A 165 7.03 4.32 10.26
N ASP A 166 6.30 4.62 11.32
CA ASP A 166 5.81 3.60 12.26
C ASP A 166 4.79 2.70 11.56
N LEU A 167 5.22 1.48 11.28
CA LEU A 167 4.37 0.48 10.65
C LEU A 167 3.47 -0.19 11.67
N PRO A 168 2.21 -0.55 11.29
CA PRO A 168 1.30 -1.23 12.20
C PRO A 168 1.85 -2.61 12.58
N SER A 169 1.64 -3.03 13.83
CA SER A 169 1.97 -4.37 14.24
C SER A 169 0.99 -5.38 13.67
N TYR A 170 1.46 -6.59 13.36
CA TYR A 170 0.64 -7.71 12.92
C TYR A 170 -0.55 -7.94 13.86
N ASP A 171 -0.28 -8.05 15.18
CA ASP A 171 -1.31 -8.29 16.18
C ASP A 171 -2.39 -7.20 16.22
N SER A 172 -2.01 -5.93 15.99
CA SER A 172 -2.96 -4.82 15.98
C SER A 172 -3.93 -4.89 14.81
N LEU A 173 -3.48 -5.41 13.67
CA LEU A 173 -4.31 -5.58 12.47
C LEU A 173 -5.22 -6.80 12.59
N ILE A 174 -4.69 -7.93 13.09
CA ILE A 174 -5.48 -9.17 13.21
C ILE A 174 -6.60 -9.04 14.24
N ARG A 175 -6.43 -8.24 15.29
CA ARG A 175 -7.45 -8.07 16.35
C ARG A 175 -8.73 -7.37 15.89
N VAL A 176 -8.70 -6.61 14.80
CA VAL A 176 -9.87 -5.84 14.33
C VAL A 176 -10.79 -6.64 13.42
N VAL A 177 -10.40 -7.88 13.07
CA VAL A 177 -11.24 -8.79 12.28
C VAL A 177 -11.51 -10.08 13.07
N PRO A 178 -12.70 -10.70 12.95
CA PRO A 178 -12.99 -11.96 13.62
C PRO A 178 -12.03 -13.07 13.16
N LYS A 179 -11.45 -13.81 14.10
CA LYS A 179 -10.47 -14.89 13.78
C LYS A 179 -11.01 -15.91 12.77
N GLN A 180 -12.28 -16.27 12.88
CA GLN A 180 -12.95 -17.22 12.00
C GLN A 180 -13.12 -16.70 10.56
N SER A 181 -12.95 -15.40 10.34
CA SER A 181 -12.99 -14.77 9.01
C SER A 181 -11.62 -14.74 8.31
N ILE A 182 -10.56 -15.15 8.99
CA ILE A 182 -9.21 -15.17 8.43
C ILE A 182 -8.98 -16.54 7.79
N LEU A 183 -8.98 -16.58 6.46
CA LEU A 183 -8.83 -17.82 5.69
C LEU A 183 -7.39 -18.03 5.19
N TYR A 184 -6.63 -16.97 5.05
CA TYR A 184 -5.23 -17.00 4.68
C TYR A 184 -4.48 -15.91 5.45
N ASP A 185 -3.38 -16.29 6.07
CA ASP A 185 -2.52 -15.39 6.81
C ASP A 185 -1.07 -15.88 6.75
N LYS A 186 -0.17 -15.00 6.36
CA LYS A 186 1.25 -15.31 6.24
C LYS A 186 2.12 -14.07 6.39
N ILE A 187 3.08 -14.13 7.30
CA ILE A 187 4.18 -13.17 7.36
C ILE A 187 5.30 -13.68 6.47
N GLU A 188 5.74 -12.85 5.53
CA GLU A 188 6.85 -13.13 4.63
C GLU A 188 8.00 -12.15 4.82
N VAL A 189 9.20 -12.68 4.87
CA VAL A 189 10.42 -11.87 4.91
C VAL A 189 10.96 -11.72 3.49
N ILE A 190 10.89 -10.52 2.95
CA ILE A 190 11.49 -10.17 1.66
C ILE A 190 12.86 -9.57 1.92
N LYS A 191 13.92 -10.28 1.51
CA LYS A 191 15.31 -9.82 1.65
C LYS A 191 15.81 -9.22 0.35
N GLN A 192 16.42 -8.04 0.46
CA GLN A 192 17.18 -7.43 -0.63
C GLN A 192 18.60 -7.16 -0.16
N THR A 193 19.57 -7.41 -1.01
CA THR A 193 20.98 -7.15 -0.73
C THR A 193 21.57 -6.24 -1.80
N ALA A 194 22.47 -5.36 -1.39
CA ALA A 194 23.22 -4.52 -2.32
C ALA A 194 24.62 -4.21 -1.75
N LYS A 195 25.55 -3.89 -2.65
CA LYS A 195 26.92 -3.51 -2.25
C LYS A 195 26.98 -2.17 -1.49
N LYS A 196 26.00 -1.30 -1.66
CA LYS A 196 25.94 0.04 -1.02
C LYS A 196 24.52 0.26 -0.50
N ALA A 197 24.39 0.86 0.69
CA ALA A 197 23.10 1.23 1.29
C ALA A 197 22.26 2.11 0.34
N THR A 198 22.88 3.07 -0.35
CA THR A 198 22.19 3.92 -1.33
C THR A 198 21.53 3.15 -2.47
N SER A 199 22.07 1.97 -2.83
CA SER A 199 21.48 1.12 -3.87
C SER A 199 20.23 0.38 -3.37
N LEU A 200 20.08 0.15 -2.06
CA LEU A 200 18.86 -0.38 -1.45
C LEU A 200 17.78 0.68 -1.36
N LEU A 201 18.15 1.94 -1.10
CA LEU A 201 17.21 3.05 -0.93
C LEU A 201 16.67 3.60 -2.25
N LYS A 202 17.47 3.58 -3.32
CA LYS A 202 17.07 4.11 -4.63
C LYS A 202 15.73 3.58 -5.15
N PRO A 203 15.41 2.27 -5.12
CA PRO A 203 14.09 1.78 -5.53
C PRO A 203 12.96 2.38 -4.70
N MET A 204 13.13 2.50 -3.37
CA MET A 204 12.11 3.09 -2.49
C MET A 204 11.84 4.56 -2.84
N ILE A 205 12.88 5.33 -3.11
CA ILE A 205 12.78 6.73 -3.54
C ILE A 205 12.05 6.80 -4.89
N LYS A 206 12.43 5.95 -5.84
CA LYS A 206 11.85 5.93 -7.20
C LYS A 206 10.38 5.52 -7.24
N VAL A 207 9.92 4.71 -6.31
CA VAL A 207 8.48 4.40 -6.17
C VAL A 207 7.73 5.42 -5.30
N GLY A 208 8.37 6.49 -4.85
CA GLY A 208 7.74 7.52 -4.02
C GLY A 208 7.51 7.09 -2.56
N ALA A 209 8.01 5.92 -2.15
CA ALA A 209 7.84 5.38 -0.80
C ALA A 209 8.84 6.00 0.20
N GLN A 210 9.25 7.24 0.00
CA GLN A 210 10.07 7.99 0.94
C GLN A 210 9.15 8.76 1.88
N SER A 211 9.13 8.38 3.16
CA SER A 211 8.54 9.19 4.22
C SER A 211 9.67 9.72 5.08
N LEU A 212 10.12 10.91 4.80
CA LEU A 212 10.90 11.65 5.78
C LEU A 212 9.89 12.35 6.67
N SER A 213 9.82 11.97 7.94
CA SER A 213 9.23 12.84 8.93
C SER A 213 10.02 14.16 8.85
N LEU A 214 9.29 15.28 8.83
CA LEU A 214 9.89 16.61 8.71
C LEU A 214 10.75 16.95 9.94
N ILE A 215 11.91 16.31 10.04
CA ILE A 215 13.02 16.85 10.79
C ILE A 215 13.83 17.64 9.76
N HIS A 216 13.77 18.96 9.87
CA HIS A 216 14.71 19.81 9.19
C HIS A 216 16.12 19.29 9.49
N ILE A 217 16.76 18.66 8.52
CA ILE A 217 18.20 18.57 8.52
C ILE A 217 18.66 19.98 8.19
N SER A 218 18.84 20.79 9.23
CA SER A 218 19.67 21.99 9.09
C SER A 218 21.03 21.48 8.65
N GLU A 219 21.50 21.89 7.48
CA GLU A 219 22.87 21.62 7.06
C GLU A 219 23.80 22.01 8.21
N PRO A 220 24.75 21.15 8.62
CA PRO A 220 25.74 21.55 9.58
C PRO A 220 26.50 22.74 8.99
N THR A 221 26.27 23.91 9.56
CA THR A 221 27.13 25.09 9.30
C THR A 221 28.55 24.66 9.57
N ARG A 222 29.38 24.55 8.53
CA ARG A 222 30.81 24.35 8.69
C ARG A 222 31.35 25.55 9.51
N PRO A 223 32.00 25.34 10.67
CA PRO A 223 32.75 26.41 11.28
C PRO A 223 33.92 26.74 10.34
N TYR A 224 34.08 28.00 10.07
CA TYR A 224 35.24 28.54 9.35
C TYR A 224 36.51 28.33 10.15
#